data_182e848ac26bd721e2a150f43e1eb658
#
_entry.id   182e848ac26bd721e2a150f43e1eb658
#
_cell.length_a   1.000
_cell.length_b   1.000
_cell.length_c   1.000
_cell.angle_alpha   90.00
_cell.angle_beta   90.00
_cell.angle_gamma   90.00
#
_symmetry.space_group_name_H-M   'P 1'
#
loop_
_entity.id
_entity.type
_entity.pdbx_description
1 polymer ?
#
loop_
_entity_poly.entity_id
_entity_poly.type
_entity_poly.pdbx_seq_one_letter_code
_entity_poly.pdbx_strand_id
1 'polypeptide(L)'
;LGLPQADPWALTLDFSVGMATDGELEARINPPDYTGLPPQKLDPKSTETLRVAQGSILMARVYGGRDVPGLSVGGAVTPFLKIDGQNYELNQAIEAGQRLSVASAVQALADWLLAVIADQPSTITADEDPKITARQALRLSYQAADDYGLAEVWAKLRRRAAAPANAPA
;
A
#
# COMPACT_ATOMS: atom_id res chain seq x y z
N LEU A 1 20.91 65.40 -32.38
CA LEU A 1 20.66 63.95 -32.09
C LEU A 1 20.54 63.81 -30.60
N GLY A 2 19.30 63.93 -30.04
CA GLY A 2 19.00 63.74 -28.65
C GLY A 2 18.74 62.29 -28.39
N LEU A 3 19.40 61.73 -27.40
CA LEU A 3 19.08 60.39 -26.84
C LEU A 3 17.74 60.43 -26.11
N PRO A 4 16.90 59.42 -26.24
CA PRO A 4 15.66 59.38 -25.49
C PRO A 4 15.99 59.25 -23.98
N GLN A 5 15.53 60.26 -23.23
CA GLN A 5 15.63 60.30 -21.79
C GLN A 5 14.68 59.23 -21.23
N ALA A 6 15.23 58.23 -20.56
CA ALA A 6 14.42 57.22 -19.89
C ALA A 6 13.57 57.88 -18.82
N ASP A 7 12.29 57.66 -18.88
CA ASP A 7 11.30 58.17 -17.93
C ASP A 7 11.60 57.63 -16.52
N PRO A 8 12.02 58.48 -15.54
CA PRO A 8 12.43 58.02 -14.20
C PRO A 8 11.26 57.49 -13.37
N TRP A 9 10.04 57.51 -13.91
CA TRP A 9 8.81 57.07 -13.24
C TRP A 9 8.17 55.85 -13.89
N ALA A 10 8.88 55.15 -14.79
CA ALA A 10 8.39 53.87 -15.33
C ALA A 10 8.38 52.82 -14.24
N LEU A 11 7.27 52.68 -13.54
CA LEU A 11 6.99 51.55 -12.64
C LEU A 11 6.71 50.30 -13.48
N THR A 12 7.66 49.41 -13.58
CA THR A 12 7.42 48.05 -14.09
C THR A 12 6.79 47.24 -12.94
N LEU A 13 5.49 47.04 -13.00
CA LEU A 13 4.78 46.13 -12.12
C LEU A 13 4.92 44.70 -12.68
N ASP A 14 5.86 43.93 -12.17
CA ASP A 14 5.91 42.50 -12.42
C ASP A 14 4.83 41.81 -11.58
N PHE A 15 3.72 41.51 -12.24
CA PHE A 15 2.72 40.60 -11.69
C PHE A 15 3.19 39.17 -11.93
N SER A 16 3.89 38.56 -10.98
CA SER A 16 3.97 37.12 -10.91
C SER A 16 2.64 36.61 -10.31
N VAL A 17 1.74 36.16 -11.20
CA VAL A 17 0.61 35.34 -10.76
C VAL A 17 1.19 34.01 -10.31
N GLY A 18 1.49 33.90 -9.00
CA GLY A 18 1.69 32.61 -8.39
C GLY A 18 0.39 31.84 -8.57
N MET A 19 0.39 30.83 -9.43
CA MET A 19 -0.70 29.84 -9.43
C MET A 19 -0.72 29.26 -8.03
N ALA A 20 -1.76 29.56 -7.24
CA ALA A 20 -1.99 28.92 -5.97
C ALA A 20 -2.09 27.41 -6.27
N THR A 21 -1.12 26.65 -5.81
CA THR A 21 -1.17 25.19 -5.86
C THR A 21 -2.44 24.77 -5.12
N ASP A 22 -3.31 24.03 -5.80
CA ASP A 22 -4.61 23.63 -5.28
C ASP A 22 -4.48 22.47 -4.30
N GLY A 23 -3.79 22.73 -3.20
CA GLY A 23 -3.54 21.82 -2.11
C GLY A 23 -2.14 21.19 -2.11
N GLU A 24 -1.65 20.86 -0.92
CA GLU A 24 -0.45 20.07 -0.67
C GLU A 24 -0.85 18.66 -0.31
N LEU A 25 -0.33 17.66 -1.04
CA LEU A 25 -0.61 16.25 -0.79
C LEU A 25 0.48 15.63 0.06
N GLU A 26 0.10 15.05 1.18
CA GLU A 26 0.89 14.09 1.93
C GLU A 26 0.27 12.70 1.80
N ALA A 27 1.09 11.71 1.43
CA ALA A 27 0.64 10.34 1.28
C ALA A 27 1.66 9.35 1.84
N ARG A 28 1.15 8.26 2.42
CA ARG A 28 1.95 7.13 2.89
C ARG A 28 1.20 5.82 2.69
N ILE A 29 1.93 4.75 2.50
CA ILE A 29 1.42 3.39 2.47
C ILE A 29 1.85 2.69 3.76
N ASN A 30 0.90 2.09 4.45
CA ASN A 30 1.11 1.22 5.59
C ASN A 30 0.89 -0.22 5.12
N PRO A 31 1.95 -1.04 5.00
CA PRO A 31 1.82 -2.46 4.70
C PRO A 31 1.07 -3.19 5.81
N PRO A 32 0.43 -4.34 5.52
CA PRO A 32 -0.17 -5.17 6.55
C PRO A 32 0.86 -5.63 7.59
N ASP A 33 0.45 -5.77 8.86
CA ASP A 33 1.35 -6.09 9.99
C ASP A 33 2.14 -7.39 9.80
N TYR A 34 1.52 -8.40 9.15
CA TYR A 34 2.17 -9.69 8.90
C TYR A 34 3.41 -9.59 7.99
N THR A 35 3.51 -8.52 7.17
CA THR A 35 4.67 -8.33 6.27
C THR A 35 5.93 -7.90 7.00
N GLY A 36 5.82 -7.34 8.20
CA GLY A 36 6.93 -6.74 8.95
C GLY A 36 7.58 -5.53 8.27
N LEU A 37 7.00 -5.04 7.16
CA LEU A 37 7.53 -3.90 6.42
C LEU A 37 7.17 -2.57 7.10
N PRO A 38 8.08 -1.59 7.11
CA PRO A 38 7.78 -0.27 7.66
C PRO A 38 6.86 0.56 6.74
N PRO A 39 6.11 1.53 7.30
CA PRO A 39 5.36 2.50 6.51
C PRO A 39 6.26 3.26 5.54
N GLN A 40 5.80 3.45 4.30
CA GLN A 40 6.51 4.16 3.25
C GLN A 40 5.83 5.50 2.95
N LYS A 41 6.57 6.61 3.07
CA LYS A 41 6.11 7.93 2.61
C LYS A 41 6.22 7.99 1.09
N LEU A 42 5.18 8.49 0.43
CA LEU A 42 5.14 8.65 -1.02
C LEU A 42 5.55 10.07 -1.41
N ASP A 43 6.42 10.17 -2.41
CA ASP A 43 6.70 11.44 -3.07
C ASP A 43 5.69 11.64 -4.22
N PRO A 44 4.85 12.71 -4.18
CA PRO A 44 3.90 12.99 -5.25
C PRO A 44 4.52 13.18 -6.64
N LYS A 45 5.81 13.48 -6.70
CA LYS A 45 6.56 13.70 -7.95
C LYS A 45 7.34 12.47 -8.41
N SER A 46 7.33 11.39 -7.66
CA SER A 46 8.04 10.17 -8.03
C SER A 46 7.42 9.53 -9.26
N THR A 47 8.25 9.11 -10.19
CA THR A 47 7.88 8.33 -11.38
C THR A 47 8.20 6.85 -11.24
N GLU A 48 8.73 6.44 -10.08
CA GLU A 48 9.06 5.05 -9.81
C GLU A 48 7.81 4.20 -9.58
N THR A 49 7.89 2.93 -9.96
CA THR A 49 6.82 1.98 -9.68
C THR A 49 6.80 1.63 -8.19
N LEU A 50 5.69 1.96 -7.52
CA LEU A 50 5.46 1.59 -6.12
C LEU A 50 5.16 0.10 -6.03
N ARG A 51 5.98 -0.62 -5.27
CA ARG A 51 5.74 -2.03 -4.95
C ARG A 51 5.03 -2.11 -3.60
N VAL A 52 3.82 -2.62 -3.60
CA VAL A 52 2.91 -2.57 -2.45
C VAL A 52 2.36 -3.95 -2.17
N ALA A 53 2.46 -4.43 -0.93
CA ALA A 53 1.81 -5.68 -0.53
C ALA A 53 0.29 -5.54 -0.63
N GLN A 54 -0.38 -6.57 -1.11
CA GLN A 54 -1.85 -6.62 -1.14
C GLN A 54 -2.43 -6.37 0.26
N GLY A 55 -3.53 -5.60 0.35
CA GLY A 55 -4.14 -5.22 1.62
C GLY A 55 -3.44 -4.06 2.34
N SER A 56 -2.39 -3.46 1.75
CA SER A 56 -1.78 -2.24 2.30
C SER A 56 -2.76 -1.09 2.33
N ILE A 57 -2.66 -0.22 3.33
CA ILE A 57 -3.53 0.94 3.49
C ILE A 57 -2.82 2.19 3.02
N LEU A 58 -3.36 2.82 1.98
CA LEU A 58 -2.99 4.18 1.62
C LEU A 58 -3.65 5.15 2.60
N MET A 59 -2.84 5.96 3.25
CA MET A 59 -3.28 7.12 4.02
C MET A 59 -2.82 8.38 3.30
N ALA A 60 -3.78 9.22 2.93
CA ALA A 60 -3.51 10.45 2.19
C ALA A 60 -4.23 11.64 2.81
N ARG A 61 -3.57 12.80 2.85
CA ARG A 61 -4.13 14.07 3.27
C ARG A 61 -3.84 15.15 2.25
N VAL A 62 -4.82 15.99 2.00
CA VAL A 62 -4.67 17.18 1.15
C VAL A 62 -4.97 18.40 2.00
N TYR A 63 -4.02 19.34 2.03
CA TYR A 63 -4.11 20.59 2.77
C TYR A 63 -4.31 21.76 1.81
N GLY A 64 -5.24 22.65 2.11
CA GLY A 64 -5.47 23.86 1.33
C GLY A 64 -6.21 23.64 0.00
N GLY A 65 -6.85 22.49 -0.20
CA GLY A 65 -7.61 22.17 -1.40
C GLY A 65 -8.91 22.98 -1.49
N ARG A 66 -9.26 23.48 -2.68
CA ARG A 66 -10.52 24.21 -2.93
C ARG A 66 -11.67 23.26 -3.16
N ASP A 67 -11.41 22.17 -3.88
CA ASP A 67 -12.38 21.14 -4.23
C ASP A 67 -12.04 19.82 -3.55
N VAL A 68 -13.05 18.95 -3.40
CA VAL A 68 -12.87 17.62 -2.85
C VAL A 68 -11.99 16.80 -3.78
N PRO A 69 -10.77 16.38 -3.36
CA PRO A 69 -9.94 15.52 -4.19
C PRO A 69 -10.51 14.12 -4.27
N GLY A 70 -10.14 13.39 -5.32
CA GLY A 70 -10.46 11.99 -5.51
C GLY A 70 -9.22 11.14 -5.67
N LEU A 71 -9.25 9.93 -5.11
CA LEU A 71 -8.30 8.87 -5.37
C LEU A 71 -8.83 7.95 -6.44
N SER A 72 -8.06 7.73 -7.50
CA SER A 72 -8.35 6.71 -8.50
C SER A 72 -7.39 5.53 -8.38
N VAL A 73 -7.96 4.34 -8.26
CA VAL A 73 -7.22 3.05 -8.27
C VAL A 73 -7.86 2.15 -9.31
N GLY A 74 -7.12 1.77 -10.36
CA GLY A 74 -7.64 0.90 -11.41
C GLY A 74 -8.90 1.42 -12.11
N GLY A 75 -9.15 2.74 -12.09
CA GLY A 75 -10.32 3.40 -12.69
C GLY A 75 -11.49 3.64 -11.74
N ALA A 76 -11.51 3.04 -10.54
CA ALA A 76 -12.47 3.37 -9.51
C ALA A 76 -12.04 4.64 -8.77
N VAL A 77 -12.96 5.60 -8.58
CA VAL A 77 -12.68 6.87 -7.91
C VAL A 77 -13.34 6.91 -6.54
N THR A 78 -12.55 7.14 -5.49
CA THR A 78 -13.01 7.33 -4.11
C THR A 78 -12.77 8.79 -3.70
N PRO A 79 -13.80 9.54 -3.30
CA PRO A 79 -13.61 10.91 -2.82
C PRO A 79 -12.95 10.93 -1.44
N PHE A 80 -12.15 11.96 -1.18
CA PHE A 80 -11.61 12.23 0.14
C PHE A 80 -12.70 12.76 1.07
N LEU A 81 -12.56 12.47 2.35
CA LEU A 81 -13.41 13.01 3.40
C LEU A 81 -12.90 14.38 3.84
N LYS A 82 -13.79 15.35 3.90
CA LYS A 82 -13.47 16.67 4.44
C LYS A 82 -13.31 16.59 5.96
N ILE A 83 -12.15 17.03 6.49
CA ILE A 83 -11.90 17.10 7.93
C ILE A 83 -12.34 18.46 8.47
N ASP A 84 -11.80 19.52 7.88
CA ASP A 84 -12.10 20.91 8.23
C ASP A 84 -11.79 21.83 7.05
N GLY A 85 -12.29 23.08 7.08
CA GLY A 85 -11.95 24.14 6.13
C GLY A 85 -11.66 23.66 4.72
N GLN A 86 -10.39 23.55 4.38
CA GLN A 86 -9.85 23.13 3.10
C GLN A 86 -8.96 21.87 3.24
N ASN A 87 -9.11 21.08 4.30
CA ASN A 87 -8.34 19.89 4.56
C ASN A 87 -9.18 18.64 4.37
N TYR A 88 -8.57 17.65 3.71
CA TYR A 88 -9.21 16.40 3.32
C TYR A 88 -8.32 15.21 3.68
N GLU A 89 -8.91 14.08 4.02
CA GLU A 89 -8.17 12.83 4.23
C GLU A 89 -8.85 11.64 3.58
N LEU A 90 -8.05 10.60 3.33
CA LEU A 90 -8.52 9.34 2.82
C LEU A 90 -7.69 8.21 3.43
N ASN A 91 -8.38 7.13 3.80
CA ASN A 91 -7.79 5.85 4.16
C ASN A 91 -8.41 4.79 3.25
N GLN A 92 -7.59 4.18 2.39
CA GLN A 92 -8.06 3.23 1.39
C GLN A 92 -7.17 1.99 1.35
N ALA A 93 -7.77 0.80 1.46
CA ALA A 93 -7.06 -0.44 1.23
C ALA A 93 -6.75 -0.62 -0.27
N ILE A 94 -5.55 -1.09 -0.58
CA ILE A 94 -5.09 -1.39 -1.94
C ILE A 94 -5.06 -2.89 -2.13
N GLU A 95 -6.06 -3.41 -2.84
CA GLU A 95 -6.17 -4.85 -3.13
C GLU A 95 -5.62 -5.21 -4.50
N ALA A 96 -5.77 -4.32 -5.47
CA ALA A 96 -5.32 -4.50 -6.84
C ALA A 96 -5.17 -3.15 -7.54
N GLY A 97 -4.49 -3.13 -8.67
CA GLY A 97 -4.34 -1.95 -9.51
C GLY A 97 -2.95 -1.84 -10.12
N GLN A 98 -2.83 -1.04 -11.17
CA GLN A 98 -1.56 -0.75 -11.85
C GLN A 98 -1.21 0.74 -11.77
N ARG A 99 -2.15 1.55 -11.33
CA ARG A 99 -2.00 3.01 -11.22
C ARG A 99 -2.80 3.55 -10.06
N LEU A 100 -2.19 4.48 -9.36
CA LEU A 100 -2.76 5.20 -8.24
C LEU A 100 -2.63 6.68 -8.55
N SER A 101 -3.74 7.41 -8.65
CA SER A 101 -3.69 8.85 -8.90
C SER A 101 -4.58 9.62 -7.94
N VAL A 102 -4.10 10.79 -7.51
CA VAL A 102 -4.85 11.74 -6.71
C VAL A 102 -5.03 13.01 -7.50
N ALA A 103 -6.26 13.44 -7.65
CA ALA A 103 -6.58 14.67 -8.41
C ALA A 103 -7.74 15.41 -7.75
N SER A 104 -7.73 16.74 -7.88
CA SER A 104 -8.89 17.62 -7.69
C SER A 104 -9.57 17.87 -9.04
N ALA A 105 -10.67 18.64 -9.05
CA ALA A 105 -11.36 19.00 -10.29
C ALA A 105 -10.50 19.79 -11.27
N VAL A 106 -9.47 20.48 -10.78
CA VAL A 106 -8.66 21.43 -11.58
C VAL A 106 -7.21 21.00 -11.72
N GLN A 107 -6.71 20.06 -10.89
CA GLN A 107 -5.30 19.69 -10.85
C GLN A 107 -5.07 18.24 -10.47
N ALA A 108 -4.13 17.58 -11.17
CA ALA A 108 -3.53 16.33 -10.72
C ALA A 108 -2.52 16.62 -9.60
N LEU A 109 -2.69 16.00 -8.44
CA LEU A 109 -1.82 16.16 -7.27
C LEU A 109 -0.70 15.13 -7.26
N ALA A 110 -0.99 13.91 -7.67
CA ALA A 110 -0.01 12.84 -7.80
C ALA A 110 -0.48 11.75 -8.75
N ASP A 111 0.50 11.01 -9.29
CA ASP A 111 0.25 9.89 -10.20
C ASP A 111 1.41 8.88 -10.08
N TRP A 112 1.12 7.68 -9.58
CA TRP A 112 2.11 6.64 -9.39
C TRP A 112 1.75 5.38 -10.17
N LEU A 113 2.76 4.75 -10.74
CA LEU A 113 2.66 3.38 -11.21
C LEU A 113 2.64 2.45 -9.99
N LEU A 114 1.78 1.44 -10.01
CA LEU A 114 1.55 0.55 -8.90
C LEU A 114 1.79 -0.91 -9.31
N ALA A 115 2.54 -1.63 -8.51
CA ALA A 115 2.69 -3.08 -8.59
C ALA A 115 2.26 -3.69 -7.25
N VAL A 116 1.04 -4.22 -7.23
CA VAL A 116 0.51 -4.91 -6.04
C VAL A 116 1.07 -6.33 -6.02
N ILE A 117 1.72 -6.68 -4.92
CA ILE A 117 2.30 -8.00 -4.67
C ILE A 117 1.27 -8.78 -3.86
N ALA A 118 0.70 -9.82 -4.49
CA ALA A 118 -0.24 -10.71 -3.81
C ALA A 118 0.49 -11.53 -2.74
N ASP A 119 -0.18 -11.72 -1.60
CA ASP A 119 0.25 -12.62 -0.55
C ASP A 119 0.23 -14.07 -1.03
N GLN A 120 1.30 -14.82 -0.76
CA GLN A 120 1.38 -16.23 -1.09
C GLN A 120 1.03 -17.06 0.15
N PRO A 121 0.13 -18.04 0.03
CA PRO A 121 -0.20 -18.87 1.18
C PRO A 121 1.02 -19.64 1.69
N SER A 122 1.19 -19.66 3.01
CA SER A 122 2.23 -20.46 3.67
C SER A 122 2.16 -21.91 3.23
N THR A 123 3.31 -22.51 3.00
CA THR A 123 3.42 -23.92 2.59
C THR A 123 4.06 -24.75 3.69
N ILE A 124 3.58 -25.97 3.85
CA ILE A 124 4.19 -26.97 4.75
C ILE A 124 4.22 -28.32 4.03
N THR A 125 5.38 -28.95 4.02
CA THR A 125 5.59 -30.29 3.46
C THR A 125 6.29 -31.18 4.46
N ALA A 126 5.87 -32.44 4.55
CA ALA A 126 6.59 -33.43 5.33
C ALA A 126 7.77 -33.97 4.48
N ASP A 127 8.99 -33.95 5.03
CA ASP A 127 10.17 -34.49 4.36
C ASP A 127 10.20 -36.01 4.37
N GLU A 128 9.71 -36.58 5.46
CA GLU A 128 9.72 -38.02 5.72
C GLU A 128 8.44 -38.43 6.46
N ASP A 129 8.11 -39.72 6.36
CA ASP A 129 7.06 -40.29 7.21
C ASP A 129 7.40 -40.16 8.70
N PRO A 130 6.40 -39.98 9.58
CA PRO A 130 6.61 -39.92 11.02
C PRO A 130 7.35 -41.15 11.57
N LYS A 131 8.44 -40.91 12.30
CA LYS A 131 9.28 -42.00 12.87
C LYS A 131 9.18 -41.99 14.37
N ILE A 132 9.19 -43.23 14.96
CA ILE A 132 9.31 -43.42 16.40
C ILE A 132 10.79 -43.52 16.71
N THR A 133 11.28 -42.68 17.62
CA THR A 133 12.68 -42.72 18.09
C THR A 133 12.91 -43.89 19.08
N ALA A 134 14.18 -44.22 19.34
CA ALA A 134 14.54 -45.21 20.32
C ALA A 134 14.03 -44.88 21.74
N ARG A 135 13.71 -43.64 22.03
CA ARG A 135 13.10 -43.16 23.29
C ARG A 135 11.58 -43.11 23.25
N GLN A 136 10.95 -43.77 22.28
CA GLN A 136 9.50 -43.78 22.04
C GLN A 136 8.87 -42.40 21.85
N ALA A 137 9.65 -41.40 21.39
CA ALA A 137 9.16 -40.11 21.00
C ALA A 137 8.84 -40.07 19.50
N LEU A 138 7.80 -39.34 19.10
CA LEU A 138 7.46 -39.11 17.70
C LEU A 138 8.39 -38.06 17.13
N ARG A 139 9.04 -38.38 16.00
CA ARG A 139 9.83 -37.45 15.21
C ARG A 139 9.08 -37.12 13.91
N LEU A 140 8.87 -35.83 13.68
CA LEU A 140 8.30 -35.25 12.45
C LEU A 140 9.37 -34.38 11.80
N SER A 141 9.71 -34.66 10.57
CA SER A 141 10.59 -33.79 9.74
C SER A 141 9.71 -33.05 8.73
N TYR A 142 9.81 -31.74 8.69
CA TYR A 142 9.01 -30.92 7.79
C TYR A 142 9.80 -29.70 7.32
N GLN A 143 9.39 -29.15 6.18
CA GLN A 143 9.79 -27.83 5.67
C GLN A 143 8.55 -26.96 5.67
N ALA A 144 8.69 -25.74 6.15
CA ALA A 144 7.65 -24.73 6.09
C ALA A 144 8.25 -23.45 5.51
N ALA A 145 7.52 -22.80 4.62
CA ALA A 145 7.95 -21.56 3.96
C ALA A 145 6.79 -20.60 3.80
N ASP A 146 7.11 -19.33 3.85
CA ASP A 146 6.21 -18.21 3.67
C ASP A 146 7.02 -17.02 3.13
N ASP A 147 6.43 -16.15 2.32
CA ASP A 147 7.12 -15.02 1.68
C ASP A 147 7.44 -13.85 2.63
N TYR A 148 6.72 -13.77 3.76
CA TYR A 148 6.95 -12.79 4.83
C TYR A 148 7.48 -13.41 6.12
N GLY A 149 7.73 -14.74 6.13
CA GLY A 149 8.24 -15.46 7.26
C GLY A 149 7.15 -16.15 8.10
N LEU A 150 7.59 -17.04 8.96
CA LEU A 150 6.71 -17.85 9.82
C LEU A 150 6.86 -17.42 11.26
N ALA A 151 5.78 -16.98 11.89
CA ALA A 151 5.77 -16.66 13.32
C ALA A 151 5.70 -17.94 14.17
N GLU A 152 4.92 -18.94 13.76
CA GLU A 152 4.68 -20.17 14.52
C GLU A 152 4.32 -21.33 13.59
N VAL A 153 4.79 -22.54 13.94
CA VAL A 153 4.38 -23.80 13.32
C VAL A 153 3.91 -24.75 14.41
N TRP A 154 2.71 -25.30 14.26
CA TRP A 154 2.16 -26.24 15.22
C TRP A 154 1.59 -27.49 14.55
N ALA A 155 1.64 -28.64 15.23
CA ALA A 155 1.11 -29.91 14.78
C ALA A 155 -0.01 -30.38 15.69
N LYS A 156 -1.14 -30.82 15.14
CA LYS A 156 -2.24 -31.42 15.87
C LYS A 156 -2.25 -32.93 15.65
N LEU A 157 -1.96 -33.68 16.69
CA LEU A 157 -1.99 -35.16 16.69
C LEU A 157 -3.37 -35.66 17.14
N ARG A 158 -3.95 -36.56 16.35
CA ARG A 158 -5.20 -37.23 16.70
C ARG A 158 -4.98 -38.73 16.66
N ARG A 159 -5.46 -39.45 17.70
CA ARG A 159 -5.49 -40.91 17.72
C ARG A 159 -6.51 -41.37 16.65
N ARG A 160 -6.06 -42.18 15.71
CA ARG A 160 -6.98 -42.86 14.78
C ARG A 160 -7.74 -43.93 15.56
N ALA A 161 -9.06 -43.89 15.55
CA ALA A 161 -9.87 -44.99 16.09
C ALA A 161 -9.51 -46.28 15.36
N ALA A 162 -9.29 -47.37 16.09
CA ALA A 162 -9.10 -48.67 15.46
C ALA A 162 -10.34 -49.00 14.63
N ALA A 163 -10.13 -49.44 13.39
CA ALA A 163 -11.24 -49.96 12.59
C ALA A 163 -11.90 -51.11 13.38
N PRO A 164 -13.25 -51.22 13.40
CA PRO A 164 -13.91 -52.32 14.06
C PRO A 164 -13.44 -53.64 13.43
N ALA A 165 -13.06 -54.60 14.27
CA ALA A 165 -12.46 -55.89 13.89
C ALA A 165 -13.37 -56.79 13.05
N ASN A 166 -14.59 -56.37 12.72
CA ASN A 166 -15.60 -57.13 11.94
C ASN A 166 -16.18 -56.27 10.82
N ALA A 167 -15.39 -56.00 9.77
CA ALA A 167 -15.99 -55.69 8.46
C ALA A 167 -16.02 -57.05 7.70
N PRO A 168 -17.19 -57.54 7.31
CA PRO A 168 -17.25 -58.74 6.43
C PRO A 168 -16.66 -58.40 5.08
N ALA A 169 -15.94 -59.40 4.52
CA ALA A 169 -15.30 -59.36 3.21
C ALA A 169 -16.35 -59.16 2.11
#